data_0199e43c366543aaac5b893a5b131a9a
#
_entry.id   0199e43c366543aaac5b893a5b131a9a
#
_cell.length_a   1.000
_cell.length_b   1.000
_cell.length_c   1.000
_cell.angle_alpha   90.00
_cell.angle_beta   90.00
_cell.angle_gamma   90.00
#
_symmetry.space_group_name_H-M   'P 1'
#
loop_
_entity.id
_entity.type
_entity.pdbx_description
1 polymer ?
#
loop_
_entity_poly.entity_id
_entity_poly.type
_entity_poly.pdbx_seq_one_letter_code
_entity_poly.pdbx_strand_id
1 'polypeptide(L)'
;MSAIHAVTVLAVSAAPIAELRGGLPLAISYGMSPAAAFFLAVAGNLLPVFPILLGLGWGERFARRWPLVKRPLDWVFARTRRKGRLIERYGTIGLILLVAVPLPATGAWTGAIAAFLFGVPPRRAFPLIAAGVLIAGVIVLALTLSGIRLFGAS
;
A
#
# COMPACT_ATOMS: atom_id res chain seq x y z
N MET A 1 -16.53 16.52 11.51
CA MET A 1 -15.66 15.97 10.45
C MET A 1 -16.26 16.37 9.11
N SER A 2 -15.56 17.12 8.26
CA SER A 2 -16.12 17.47 6.96
C SER A 2 -15.90 16.29 5.98
N ALA A 3 -16.83 16.11 5.04
CA ALA A 3 -16.71 15.10 3.98
C ALA A 3 -15.40 15.28 3.17
N ILE A 4 -14.94 16.52 3.03
CA ILE A 4 -13.70 16.86 2.34
C ILE A 4 -12.49 16.21 3.02
N HIS A 5 -12.38 16.25 4.35
CA HIS A 5 -11.27 15.62 5.07
C HIS A 5 -11.25 14.09 4.86
N ALA A 6 -12.41 13.44 4.90
CA ALA A 6 -12.50 12.00 4.64
C ALA A 6 -12.08 11.65 3.22
N VAL A 7 -12.53 12.39 2.21
CA VAL A 7 -12.13 12.19 0.81
C VAL A 7 -10.63 12.43 0.62
N THR A 8 -10.07 13.47 1.25
CA THR A 8 -8.64 13.73 1.19
C THR A 8 -7.81 12.59 1.78
N VAL A 9 -8.20 12.07 2.93
CA VAL A 9 -7.52 10.92 3.56
C VAL A 9 -7.60 9.67 2.68
N LEU A 10 -8.76 9.38 2.10
CA LEU A 10 -8.92 8.27 1.16
C LEU A 10 -8.01 8.44 -0.06
N ALA A 11 -8.00 9.63 -0.68
CA ALA A 11 -7.19 9.92 -1.85
C ALA A 11 -5.68 9.81 -1.57
N VAL A 12 -5.23 10.39 -0.44
CA VAL A 12 -3.82 10.31 -0.02
C VAL A 12 -3.43 8.86 0.29
N SER A 13 -4.30 8.12 0.97
CA SER A 13 -4.04 6.70 1.29
C SER A 13 -4.05 5.81 0.05
N ALA A 14 -4.82 6.15 -0.98
CA ALA A 14 -4.84 5.44 -2.26
C ALA A 14 -3.64 5.77 -3.15
N ALA A 15 -2.94 6.88 -2.92
CA ALA A 15 -1.82 7.30 -3.74
C ALA A 15 -0.60 6.38 -3.58
N PRO A 16 0.13 6.08 -4.67
CA PRO A 16 1.22 5.08 -4.66
C PRO A 16 2.46 5.49 -3.85
N ILE A 17 2.59 6.75 -3.49
CA ILE A 17 3.74 7.29 -2.74
C ILE A 17 3.41 7.45 -1.26
N ALA A 18 2.27 8.08 -0.97
CA ALA A 18 1.87 8.40 0.40
C ALA A 18 1.29 7.18 1.11
N GLU A 19 0.39 6.46 0.44
CA GLU A 19 -0.30 5.29 0.98
C GLU A 19 -0.91 5.56 2.37
N LEU A 20 -1.14 4.54 3.15
CA LEU A 20 -1.65 4.69 4.50
C LEU A 20 -0.67 5.42 5.44
N ARG A 21 0.62 5.46 5.12
CA ARG A 21 1.66 6.17 5.90
C ARG A 21 1.49 7.68 5.88
N GLY A 22 0.98 8.22 4.77
CA GLY A 22 0.60 9.63 4.68
C GLY A 22 -0.82 9.86 5.14
N GLY A 23 -1.74 8.99 4.73
CA GLY A 23 -3.17 9.16 5.01
C GLY A 23 -3.54 9.05 6.48
N LEU A 24 -2.91 8.12 7.23
CA LEU A 24 -3.23 7.91 8.64
C LEU A 24 -2.77 9.08 9.54
N PRO A 25 -1.51 9.56 9.48
CA PRO A 25 -1.10 10.76 10.20
C PRO A 25 -1.93 12.00 9.81
N LEU A 26 -2.25 12.14 8.52
CA LEU A 26 -3.10 13.22 8.03
C LEU A 26 -4.51 13.16 8.66
N ALA A 27 -5.11 11.96 8.77
CA ALA A 27 -6.40 11.78 9.41
C ALA A 27 -6.38 12.19 10.90
N ILE A 28 -5.30 11.83 11.61
CA ILE A 28 -5.09 12.25 13.00
C ILE A 28 -4.93 13.77 13.10
N SER A 29 -4.18 14.41 12.17
CA SER A 29 -4.02 15.87 12.17
C SER A 29 -5.32 16.63 11.90
N TYR A 30 -6.28 16.00 11.22
CA TYR A 30 -7.64 16.53 11.05
C TYR A 30 -8.55 16.31 12.27
N GLY A 31 -8.01 15.79 13.38
CA GLY A 31 -8.73 15.55 14.61
C GLY A 31 -9.64 14.30 14.57
N MET A 32 -9.37 13.37 13.65
CA MET A 32 -10.10 12.10 13.64
C MET A 32 -9.69 11.23 14.82
N SER A 33 -10.63 10.45 15.36
CA SER A 33 -10.29 9.45 16.36
C SER A 33 -9.32 8.41 15.77
N PRO A 34 -8.42 7.83 16.57
CA PRO A 34 -7.45 6.85 16.07
C PRO A 34 -8.09 5.68 15.31
N ALA A 35 -9.26 5.21 15.79
CA ALA A 35 -9.99 4.14 15.11
C ALA A 35 -10.53 4.58 13.75
N ALA A 36 -11.16 5.76 13.66
CA ALA A 36 -11.67 6.29 12.40
C ALA A 36 -10.54 6.54 11.39
N ALA A 37 -9.42 7.12 11.83
CA ALA A 37 -8.23 7.35 11.03
C ALA A 37 -7.67 6.03 10.47
N PHE A 38 -7.57 5.02 11.32
CA PHE A 38 -7.10 3.69 10.94
C PHE A 38 -7.96 3.06 9.84
N PHE A 39 -9.26 2.93 10.08
CA PHE A 39 -10.14 2.27 9.11
C PHE A 39 -10.24 3.05 7.79
N LEU A 40 -10.28 4.36 7.85
CA LEU A 40 -10.36 5.20 6.66
C LEU A 40 -9.07 5.11 5.82
N ALA A 41 -7.90 5.16 6.46
CA ALA A 41 -6.61 5.02 5.78
C ALA A 41 -6.42 3.61 5.19
N VAL A 42 -6.80 2.57 5.93
CA VAL A 42 -6.78 1.17 5.43
C VAL A 42 -7.69 1.01 4.23
N ALA A 43 -8.93 1.50 4.30
CA ALA A 43 -9.88 1.44 3.18
C ALA A 43 -9.32 2.16 1.95
N GLY A 44 -8.79 3.38 2.11
CA GLY A 44 -8.16 4.14 1.03
C GLY A 44 -6.98 3.39 0.41
N ASN A 45 -6.13 2.76 1.22
CA ASN A 45 -4.96 2.03 0.73
C ASN A 45 -5.32 0.72 0.01
N LEU A 46 -6.41 0.06 0.40
CA LEU A 46 -6.89 -1.16 -0.27
C LEU A 46 -7.69 -0.88 -1.54
N LEU A 47 -8.27 0.31 -1.68
CA LEU A 47 -9.11 0.67 -2.81
C LEU A 47 -8.44 0.46 -4.18
N PRO A 48 -7.18 0.88 -4.42
CA PRO A 48 -6.50 0.64 -5.70
C PRO A 48 -6.01 -0.80 -5.88
N VAL A 49 -5.85 -1.58 -4.81
CA VAL A 49 -5.27 -2.94 -4.89
C VAL A 49 -6.07 -3.86 -5.79
N PHE A 50 -7.40 -3.83 -5.66
CA PHE A 50 -8.27 -4.71 -6.43
C PHE A 50 -8.18 -4.45 -7.95
N PRO A 51 -8.38 -3.20 -8.44
CA PRO A 51 -8.22 -2.92 -9.86
C PRO A 51 -6.79 -3.15 -10.37
N ILE A 52 -5.76 -2.94 -9.53
CA ILE A 52 -4.38 -3.24 -9.93
C ILE A 52 -4.19 -4.74 -10.14
N LEU A 53 -4.61 -5.57 -9.20
CA LEU A 53 -4.50 -7.03 -9.31
C LEU A 53 -5.22 -7.60 -10.54
N LEU A 54 -6.37 -7.06 -10.89
CA LEU A 54 -7.13 -7.49 -12.08
C LEU A 54 -6.57 -6.89 -13.37
N GLY A 55 -6.13 -5.63 -13.33
CA GLY A 55 -5.72 -4.87 -14.50
C GLY A 55 -4.27 -5.09 -14.95
N LEU A 56 -3.38 -5.54 -14.05
CA LEU A 56 -1.95 -5.66 -14.35
C LEU A 56 -1.67 -6.59 -15.53
N GLY A 57 -2.34 -7.74 -15.60
CA GLY A 57 -2.16 -8.68 -16.71
C GLY A 57 -2.65 -8.12 -18.06
N TRP A 58 -3.68 -7.30 -18.02
CA TRP A 58 -4.23 -6.62 -19.21
C TRP A 58 -3.37 -5.41 -19.59
N GLY A 59 -3.00 -4.61 -18.60
CA GLY A 59 -2.15 -3.45 -18.76
C GLY A 59 -0.75 -3.79 -19.27
N GLU A 60 -0.16 -4.88 -18.83
CA GLU A 60 1.13 -5.35 -19.33
C GLU A 60 1.07 -5.72 -20.82
N ARG A 61 0.03 -6.45 -21.26
CA ARG A 61 -0.16 -6.81 -22.68
C ARG A 61 -0.34 -5.58 -23.55
N PHE A 62 -1.07 -4.58 -23.07
CA PHE A 62 -1.28 -3.32 -23.78
C PHE A 62 -0.01 -2.46 -23.80
N ALA A 63 0.66 -2.32 -22.66
CA ALA A 63 1.87 -1.51 -22.51
C ALA A 63 3.05 -2.04 -23.32
N ARG A 64 3.15 -3.35 -23.53
CA ARG A 64 4.21 -3.96 -24.37
C ARG A 64 4.13 -3.51 -25.85
N ARG A 65 2.97 -3.01 -26.32
CA ARG A 65 2.78 -2.47 -27.66
C ARG A 65 3.34 -1.06 -27.83
N TRP A 66 3.60 -0.35 -26.72
CA TRP A 66 4.05 1.05 -26.73
C TRP A 66 5.43 1.17 -26.12
N PRO A 67 6.50 1.42 -26.93
CA PRO A 67 7.88 1.46 -26.42
C PRO A 67 8.14 2.52 -25.34
N LEU A 68 7.37 3.62 -25.35
CA LEU A 68 7.46 4.69 -24.35
C LEU A 68 6.98 4.24 -22.94
N VAL A 69 6.07 3.27 -22.87
CA VAL A 69 5.51 2.76 -21.59
C VAL A 69 6.31 1.56 -21.09
N LYS A 70 6.97 0.83 -22.00
CA LYS A 70 7.73 -0.37 -21.67
C LYS A 70 8.87 -0.08 -20.70
N ARG A 71 9.70 0.95 -20.95
CA ARG A 71 10.85 1.28 -20.10
C ARG A 71 10.51 1.57 -18.65
N PRO A 72 9.55 2.48 -18.31
CA PRO A 72 9.15 2.72 -16.94
C PRO A 72 8.51 1.47 -16.30
N LEU A 73 7.76 0.68 -17.06
CA LEU A 73 7.15 -0.55 -16.57
C LEU A 73 8.21 -1.60 -16.20
N ASP A 74 9.19 -1.82 -17.08
CA ASP A 74 10.31 -2.74 -16.84
C ASP A 74 11.15 -2.31 -15.62
N TRP A 75 11.32 -1.00 -15.41
CA TRP A 75 12.00 -0.46 -14.23
C TRP A 75 11.21 -0.74 -12.93
N VAL A 76 9.89 -0.50 -12.93
CA VAL A 76 9.02 -0.80 -11.78
C VAL A 76 9.06 -2.30 -11.47
N PHE A 77 8.97 -3.15 -12.47
CA PHE A 77 9.02 -4.60 -12.31
C PHE A 77 10.38 -5.06 -11.79
N ALA A 78 11.49 -4.55 -12.32
CA ALA A 78 12.83 -4.88 -11.85
C ALA A 78 13.05 -4.45 -10.39
N ARG A 79 12.57 -3.25 -10.02
CA ARG A 79 12.61 -2.74 -8.65
C ARG A 79 11.78 -3.62 -7.70
N THR A 80 10.58 -4.01 -8.11
CA THR A 80 9.69 -4.86 -7.31
C THR A 80 10.26 -6.27 -7.14
N ARG A 81 10.85 -6.87 -8.18
CA ARG A 81 11.52 -8.17 -8.08
C ARG A 81 12.66 -8.17 -7.06
N ARG A 82 13.46 -7.10 -6.99
CA ARG A 82 14.55 -6.98 -5.99
C ARG A 82 14.00 -7.01 -4.56
N LYS A 83 12.81 -6.45 -4.33
CA LYS A 83 12.13 -6.47 -3.03
C LYS A 83 11.38 -7.77 -2.76
N GLY A 84 11.04 -8.50 -3.81
CA GLY A 84 10.31 -9.76 -3.77
C GLY A 84 11.11 -10.96 -3.25
N ARG A 85 12.38 -10.80 -2.85
CA ARG A 85 13.17 -11.88 -2.20
C ARG A 85 12.48 -12.48 -0.98
N LEU A 86 11.64 -11.71 -0.30
CA LEU A 86 10.82 -12.23 0.81
C LEU A 86 9.79 -13.25 0.30
N ILE A 87 9.21 -13.02 -0.88
CA ILE A 87 8.23 -13.93 -1.48
C ILE A 87 8.93 -15.21 -1.97
N GLU A 88 10.11 -15.08 -2.58
CA GLU A 88 10.92 -16.24 -3.00
C GLU A 88 11.32 -17.10 -1.81
N ARG A 89 11.67 -16.48 -0.67
CA ARG A 89 12.13 -17.18 0.52
C ARG A 89 11.00 -17.74 1.39
N TYR A 90 9.90 -17.02 1.53
CA TYR A 90 8.82 -17.30 2.47
C TYR A 90 7.46 -17.54 1.80
N GLY A 91 7.41 -17.64 0.47
CA GLY A 91 6.18 -17.86 -0.28
C GLY A 91 5.14 -16.75 -0.03
N THR A 92 3.89 -17.13 0.14
CA THR A 92 2.77 -16.19 0.34
C THR A 92 2.88 -15.36 1.62
N ILE A 93 3.53 -15.88 2.66
CA ILE A 93 3.82 -15.11 3.90
C ILE A 93 4.77 -13.95 3.60
N GLY A 94 5.70 -14.13 2.66
CA GLY A 94 6.59 -13.08 2.20
C GLY A 94 5.86 -11.87 1.60
N LEU A 95 4.68 -12.10 1.00
CA LEU A 95 3.83 -11.02 0.49
C LEU A 95 3.24 -10.17 1.64
N ILE A 96 2.78 -10.82 2.71
CA ILE A 96 2.31 -10.11 3.91
C ILE A 96 3.45 -9.26 4.50
N LEU A 97 4.63 -9.86 4.67
CA LEU A 97 5.79 -9.16 5.23
C LEU A 97 6.24 -7.97 4.37
N LEU A 98 6.22 -8.13 3.03
CA LEU A 98 6.55 -7.07 2.10
C LEU A 98 5.65 -5.84 2.25
N VAL A 99 4.36 -6.07 2.53
CA VAL A 99 3.36 -5.01 2.70
C VAL A 99 3.35 -4.47 4.14
N ALA A 100 3.51 -5.35 5.13
CA ALA A 100 3.42 -5.02 6.56
C ALA A 100 4.56 -4.13 7.05
N VAL A 101 5.77 -4.33 6.51
CA VAL A 101 6.94 -3.55 6.95
C VAL A 101 6.90 -2.16 6.31
N PRO A 102 6.78 -1.07 7.09
CA PRO A 102 6.62 0.28 6.57
C PRO A 102 7.95 0.88 6.07
N LEU A 103 8.58 0.26 5.08
CA LEU A 103 9.78 0.77 4.43
C LEU A 103 9.44 1.62 3.20
N PRO A 104 10.30 2.57 2.81
CA PRO A 104 10.09 3.35 1.59
C PRO A 104 9.87 2.47 0.35
N ALA A 105 8.81 2.77 -0.41
CA ALA A 105 8.42 2.04 -1.61
C ALA A 105 8.15 0.52 -1.40
N THR A 106 7.68 0.13 -0.20
CA THR A 106 6.94 -1.12 0.07
C THR A 106 5.51 -0.74 0.41
N GLY A 107 4.55 -1.61 0.27
CA GLY A 107 3.15 -1.35 0.62
C GLY A 107 2.18 -2.03 -0.33
N ALA A 108 0.93 -1.56 -0.35
CA ALA A 108 -0.15 -2.20 -1.09
C ALA A 108 0.08 -2.23 -2.61
N TRP A 109 0.56 -1.14 -3.19
CA TRP A 109 0.90 -1.05 -4.61
C TRP A 109 2.02 -2.02 -5.00
N THR A 110 3.13 -1.98 -4.26
CA THR A 110 4.26 -2.89 -4.48
C THR A 110 3.86 -4.34 -4.23
N GLY A 111 3.03 -4.59 -3.22
CA GLY A 111 2.46 -5.90 -2.94
C GLY A 111 1.62 -6.44 -4.09
N ALA A 112 0.76 -5.62 -4.70
CA ALA A 112 -0.06 -6.02 -5.84
C ALA A 112 0.81 -6.35 -7.08
N ILE A 113 1.81 -5.51 -7.37
CA ILE A 113 2.76 -5.75 -8.46
C ILE A 113 3.59 -7.01 -8.20
N ALA A 114 4.06 -7.20 -6.96
CA ALA A 114 4.81 -8.39 -6.58
C ALA A 114 3.96 -9.66 -6.70
N ALA A 115 2.72 -9.64 -6.23
CA ALA A 115 1.80 -10.76 -6.38
C ALA A 115 1.63 -11.16 -7.85
N PHE A 116 1.49 -10.18 -8.75
CA PHE A 116 1.43 -10.42 -10.19
C PHE A 116 2.72 -11.06 -10.73
N LEU A 117 3.89 -10.49 -10.39
CA LEU A 117 5.19 -10.96 -10.88
C LEU A 117 5.56 -12.37 -10.40
N PHE A 118 5.10 -12.76 -9.20
CA PHE A 118 5.34 -14.07 -8.62
C PHE A 118 4.18 -15.05 -8.85
N GLY A 119 3.22 -14.71 -9.72
CA GLY A 119 2.13 -15.59 -10.12
C GLY A 119 1.12 -15.90 -9.01
N VAL A 120 1.01 -15.05 -7.99
CA VAL A 120 0.00 -15.21 -6.93
C VAL A 120 -1.35 -14.74 -7.48
N PRO A 121 -2.36 -15.62 -7.56
CA PRO A 121 -3.64 -15.26 -8.15
C PRO A 121 -4.35 -14.18 -7.33
N PRO A 122 -5.10 -13.23 -7.97
CA PRO A 122 -5.75 -12.10 -7.31
C PRO A 122 -6.59 -12.47 -6.09
N ARG A 123 -7.30 -13.59 -6.16
CA ARG A 123 -8.14 -14.09 -5.06
C ARG A 123 -7.35 -14.44 -3.79
N ARG A 124 -6.08 -14.85 -3.93
CA ARG A 124 -5.18 -15.14 -2.81
C ARG A 124 -4.36 -13.90 -2.44
N ALA A 125 -3.96 -13.12 -3.44
CA ALA A 125 -3.14 -11.93 -3.23
C ALA A 125 -3.87 -10.86 -2.41
N PHE A 126 -5.14 -10.59 -2.71
CA PHE A 126 -5.91 -9.55 -2.04
C PHE A 126 -5.99 -9.72 -0.51
N PRO A 127 -6.41 -10.87 0.05
CA PRO A 127 -6.46 -11.05 1.52
C PRO A 127 -5.07 -11.01 2.16
N LEU A 128 -4.01 -11.46 1.49
CA LEU A 128 -2.64 -11.39 1.99
C LEU A 128 -2.14 -9.94 2.05
N ILE A 129 -2.42 -9.15 1.01
CA ILE A 129 -2.11 -7.72 0.97
C ILE A 129 -2.92 -6.98 2.04
N ALA A 130 -4.21 -7.30 2.19
CA ALA A 130 -5.06 -6.71 3.21
C ALA A 130 -4.53 -6.97 4.62
N ALA A 131 -4.10 -8.21 4.92
CA ALA A 131 -3.46 -8.55 6.18
C ALA A 131 -2.18 -7.72 6.40
N GLY A 132 -1.33 -7.58 5.38
CA GLY A 132 -0.14 -6.73 5.43
C GLY A 132 -0.46 -5.26 5.68
N VAL A 133 -1.49 -4.72 5.02
CA VAL A 133 -1.95 -3.33 5.21
C VAL A 133 -2.49 -3.10 6.62
N LEU A 134 -3.23 -4.06 7.18
CA LEU A 134 -3.71 -3.97 8.57
C LEU A 134 -2.54 -3.92 9.56
N ILE A 135 -1.55 -4.80 9.40
CA ILE A 135 -0.36 -4.82 10.26
C ILE A 135 0.41 -3.49 10.10
N ALA A 136 0.65 -3.04 8.87
CA ALA A 136 1.28 -1.74 8.60
C ALA A 136 0.50 -0.59 9.25
N GLY A 137 -0.82 -0.63 9.18
CA GLY A 137 -1.71 0.35 9.80
C GLY A 137 -1.55 0.45 11.32
N VAL A 138 -1.47 -0.70 11.99
CA VAL A 138 -1.21 -0.75 13.44
C VAL A 138 0.15 -0.14 13.78
N ILE A 139 1.19 -0.50 13.02
CA ILE A 139 2.54 0.02 13.23
C ILE A 139 2.57 1.54 13.01
N VAL A 140 2.00 2.03 11.91
CA VAL A 140 1.99 3.47 11.60
C VAL A 140 1.15 4.24 12.61
N LEU A 141 0.02 3.70 13.05
CA LEU A 141 -0.80 4.32 14.09
C LEU A 141 -0.03 4.46 15.40
N ALA A 142 0.62 3.38 15.84
CA ALA A 142 1.44 3.40 17.06
C ALA A 142 2.56 4.43 16.96
N LEU A 143 3.28 4.50 15.83
CA LEU A 143 4.34 5.49 15.61
C LEU A 143 3.79 6.92 15.59
N THR A 144 2.66 7.16 14.93
CA THR A 144 2.02 8.48 14.86
C THR A 144 1.60 8.96 16.25
N LEU A 145 0.93 8.12 17.04
CA LEU A 145 0.49 8.49 18.38
C LEU A 145 1.68 8.67 19.36
N SER A 146 2.72 7.85 19.23
CA SER A 146 3.96 8.01 20.01
C SER A 146 4.68 9.31 19.66
N GLY A 147 4.78 9.65 18.37
CA GLY A 147 5.37 10.91 17.92
C GLY A 147 4.61 12.12 18.47
N ILE A 148 3.29 12.12 18.44
CA ILE A 148 2.47 13.21 18.99
C ILE A 148 2.68 13.35 20.50
N ARG A 149 2.78 12.24 21.23
CA ARG A 149 3.04 12.28 22.69
C ARG A 149 4.42 12.84 23.04
N LEU A 150 5.43 12.52 22.22
CA LEU A 150 6.81 12.97 22.48
C LEU A 150 7.05 14.43 22.09
N PHE A 151 6.46 14.89 20.99
CA PHE A 151 6.68 16.23 20.43
C PHE A 151 5.56 17.22 20.72
N GLY A 152 4.36 16.75 21.09
CA GLY A 152 3.20 17.60 21.44
C GLY A 152 3.08 17.90 22.93
N ALA A 153 3.99 17.43 23.77
CA ALA A 153 4.06 17.69 25.22
C ALA A 153 5.03 18.84 25.58
N SER A 154 5.40 19.67 24.58
CA SER A 154 6.22 20.88 24.78
C SER A 154 5.35 22.12 24.84
#